data_d694117a4dc599e263c5768f25959c6c
#
_entry.id   d694117a4dc599e263c5768f25959c6c
#
_cell.length_a   1.000
_cell.length_b   1.000
_cell.length_c   1.000
_cell.angle_alpha   90.00
_cell.angle_beta   90.00
_cell.angle_gamma   90.00
#
_symmetry.space_group_name_H-M   'P 1'
#
loop_
_entity.id
_entity.type
_entity.pdbx_description
1 polymer ?
#
loop_
_entity_poly.entity_id
_entity_poly.type
_entity_poly.pdbx_seq_one_letter_code
_entity_poly.pdbx_strand_id
1 'polypeptide(L)'
;MEIPTSGSIKFEGVEVDDAHIDAVRQKMGMVFQHFNLFPHLTVKKNLELAPSLLKLKDKEAISQRADELLARVGLADKANVYPKSLSGGQQQRIAIARALAMDPDVILFDEPTSALDPEMVGEVLELMKELAHTGITMLVVTHEMGFAREVSNRVIFIDGGQIQEDEPPQELFSNPKHPRLKAFLSKML
;
A
#
# COMPACT_ATOMS: atom_id res chain seq x y z
N MET A 1 -2.32 -9.30 12.45
CA MET A 1 -3.52 -9.86 11.78
C MET A 1 -4.39 -10.44 12.87
N GLU A 2 -5.69 -10.24 12.77
CA GLU A 2 -6.62 -10.91 13.67
C GLU A 2 -6.88 -12.33 13.16
N ILE A 3 -7.16 -13.24 14.07
CA ILE A 3 -7.52 -14.63 13.73
C ILE A 3 -8.94 -14.60 13.19
N PRO A 4 -9.23 -15.19 12.01
CA PRO A 4 -10.59 -15.26 11.49
C PRO A 4 -11.50 -16.08 12.42
N THR A 5 -12.73 -15.63 12.61
CA THR A 5 -13.73 -16.34 13.45
C THR A 5 -14.04 -17.75 12.85
N SER A 6 -13.98 -17.86 11.54
CA SER A 6 -14.14 -19.11 10.78
C SER A 6 -13.48 -19.03 9.41
N GLY A 7 -13.26 -20.16 8.77
CA GLY A 7 -12.57 -20.23 7.47
C GLY A 7 -11.06 -20.20 7.60
N SER A 8 -10.36 -20.07 6.48
CA SER A 8 -8.89 -19.99 6.42
C SER A 8 -8.43 -18.90 5.50
N ILE A 9 -7.25 -18.35 5.79
CA ILE A 9 -6.54 -17.39 4.92
C ILE A 9 -5.34 -18.13 4.35
N LYS A 10 -5.12 -18.02 3.04
CA LYS A 10 -3.94 -18.57 2.37
C LYS A 10 -3.15 -17.48 1.69
N PHE A 11 -1.84 -17.53 1.83
CA PHE A 11 -0.89 -16.70 1.12
C PHE A 11 0.05 -17.60 0.31
N GLU A 12 0.10 -17.43 -1.01
CA GLU A 12 0.86 -18.30 -1.92
C GLU A 12 0.59 -19.81 -1.72
N GLY A 13 -0.67 -20.15 -1.41
CA GLY A 13 -1.08 -21.53 -1.15
C GLY A 13 -0.77 -22.06 0.26
N VAL A 14 0.00 -21.31 1.07
CA VAL A 14 0.30 -21.64 2.47
C VAL A 14 -0.77 -21.06 3.38
N GLU A 15 -1.28 -21.86 4.31
CA GLU A 15 -2.23 -21.40 5.30
C GLU A 15 -1.56 -20.44 6.29
N VAL A 16 -2.22 -19.32 6.55
CA VAL A 16 -1.73 -18.30 7.49
C VAL A 16 -2.21 -18.66 8.89
N ASP A 17 -1.41 -19.42 9.60
CA ASP A 17 -1.59 -19.81 11.00
C ASP A 17 -0.48 -19.22 11.88
N ASP A 18 -0.51 -19.52 13.17
CA ASP A 18 0.48 -19.00 14.13
C ASP A 18 1.92 -19.43 13.81
N ALA A 19 2.11 -20.54 13.12
CA ALA A 19 3.45 -21.04 12.75
C ALA A 19 4.03 -20.31 11.54
N HIS A 20 3.18 -19.82 10.61
CA HIS A 20 3.60 -19.25 9.33
C HIS A 20 3.42 -17.72 9.27
N ILE A 21 2.68 -17.12 10.22
CA ILE A 21 2.27 -15.71 10.16
C ILE A 21 3.46 -14.75 10.07
N ASP A 22 4.55 -14.99 10.76
CA ASP A 22 5.71 -14.09 10.73
C ASP A 22 6.47 -14.16 9.41
N ALA A 23 6.56 -15.34 8.79
CA ALA A 23 7.13 -15.51 7.46
C ALA A 23 6.25 -14.80 6.40
N VAL A 24 4.93 -14.92 6.51
CA VAL A 24 3.98 -14.23 5.62
C VAL A 24 4.09 -12.70 5.79
N ARG A 25 4.15 -12.20 7.03
CA ARG A 25 4.30 -10.75 7.29
C ARG A 25 5.55 -10.15 6.67
N GLN A 26 6.64 -10.88 6.60
CA GLN A 26 7.87 -10.41 5.95
C GLN A 26 7.72 -10.23 4.43
N LYS A 27 6.81 -10.97 3.81
CA LYS A 27 6.49 -10.91 2.38
C LYS A 27 5.37 -9.92 2.05
N MET A 28 4.76 -9.30 3.05
CA MET A 28 3.65 -8.37 2.90
C MET A 28 4.06 -6.96 3.33
N GLY A 29 4.04 -6.02 2.39
CA GLY A 29 4.13 -4.60 2.71
C GLY A 29 2.77 -4.07 3.15
N MET A 30 2.73 -3.11 4.08
CA MET A 30 1.49 -2.41 4.43
C MET A 30 1.71 -0.90 4.49
N VAL A 31 0.83 -0.19 3.81
CA VAL A 31 0.78 1.28 3.77
C VAL A 31 -0.55 1.72 4.35
N PHE A 32 -0.49 2.47 5.43
CA PHE A 32 -1.67 2.92 6.19
C PHE A 32 -2.12 4.31 5.76
N GLN A 33 -3.35 4.67 6.10
CA GLN A 33 -3.92 6.00 5.97
C GLN A 33 -3.06 7.07 6.67
N HIS A 34 -2.64 6.79 7.91
CA HIS A 34 -1.65 7.58 8.62
C HIS A 34 -0.26 6.98 8.34
N PHE A 35 0.67 7.76 7.89
CA PHE A 35 1.99 7.37 7.37
C PHE A 35 2.78 6.42 8.27
N ASN A 36 2.55 6.48 9.60
CA ASN A 36 3.16 5.64 10.65
C ASN A 36 4.70 5.59 10.56
N LEU A 37 5.33 6.69 10.13
CA LEU A 37 6.78 6.81 10.13
C LEU A 37 7.27 6.97 11.56
N PHE A 38 8.44 6.43 11.85
CA PHE A 38 9.11 6.59 13.14
C PHE A 38 9.66 8.02 13.25
N PRO A 39 9.08 8.90 14.09
CA PRO A 39 9.41 10.32 14.09
C PRO A 39 10.81 10.64 14.64
N HIS A 40 11.39 9.72 15.40
CA HIS A 40 12.72 9.82 15.98
C HIS A 40 13.84 9.27 15.07
N LEU A 41 13.49 8.72 13.92
CA LEU A 41 14.42 8.23 12.91
C LEU A 41 14.40 9.17 11.70
N THR A 42 15.56 9.29 11.02
CA THR A 42 15.60 9.97 9.72
C THR A 42 14.80 9.21 8.68
N VAL A 43 14.51 9.84 7.56
CA VAL A 43 13.82 9.23 6.42
C VAL A 43 14.53 7.95 5.99
N LYS A 44 15.84 8.00 5.73
CA LYS A 44 16.61 6.82 5.34
C LYS A 44 16.58 5.72 6.41
N LYS A 45 16.68 6.08 7.69
CA LYS A 45 16.61 5.12 8.80
C LYS A 45 15.25 4.45 8.92
N ASN A 46 14.16 5.11 8.53
CA ASN A 46 12.84 4.49 8.45
C ASN A 46 12.80 3.33 7.44
N LEU A 47 13.49 3.45 6.31
CA LEU A 47 13.57 2.41 5.29
C LEU A 47 14.53 1.28 5.71
N GLU A 48 15.64 1.62 6.33
CA GLU A 48 16.68 0.65 6.74
C GLU A 48 16.27 -0.21 7.95
N LEU A 49 15.32 0.24 8.77
CA LEU A 49 15.03 -0.34 10.08
C LEU A 49 14.66 -1.83 10.01
N ALA A 50 13.59 -2.15 9.28
CA ALA A 50 13.07 -3.52 9.21
C ALA A 50 14.07 -4.50 8.55
N PRO A 51 14.67 -4.20 7.38
CA PRO A 51 15.68 -5.06 6.79
C PRO A 51 16.89 -5.30 7.70
N SER A 52 17.29 -4.28 8.49
CA SER A 52 18.42 -4.40 9.43
C SER A 52 18.09 -5.27 10.64
N LEU A 53 16.89 -5.10 11.22
CA LEU A 53 16.44 -5.91 12.36
C LEU A 53 16.32 -7.38 12.01
N LEU A 54 15.83 -7.68 10.82
CA LEU A 54 15.64 -9.04 10.32
C LEU A 54 16.92 -9.62 9.67
N LYS A 55 17.99 -8.84 9.60
CA LYS A 55 19.29 -9.25 9.01
C LYS A 55 19.15 -9.86 7.61
N LEU A 56 18.25 -9.28 6.77
CA LEU A 56 17.94 -9.81 5.45
C LEU A 56 19.11 -9.71 4.47
N LYS A 57 19.92 -8.65 4.59
CA LYS A 57 21.09 -8.35 3.76
C LYS A 57 22.17 -7.71 4.62
N ASP A 58 23.37 -7.56 4.09
CA ASP A 58 24.42 -6.77 4.75
C ASP A 58 24.05 -5.28 4.79
N LYS A 59 24.75 -4.55 5.64
CA LYS A 59 24.44 -3.15 5.94
C LYS A 59 24.62 -2.22 4.72
N GLU A 60 25.55 -2.54 3.85
CA GLU A 60 25.81 -1.74 2.65
C GLU A 60 24.68 -1.93 1.63
N ALA A 61 24.27 -3.17 1.37
CA ALA A 61 23.14 -3.47 0.48
C ALA A 61 21.82 -2.86 0.99
N ILE A 62 21.56 -2.88 2.30
CA ILE A 62 20.38 -2.23 2.89
C ILE A 62 20.43 -0.71 2.67
N SER A 63 21.61 -0.10 2.88
CA SER A 63 21.78 1.34 2.70
C SER A 63 21.63 1.76 1.22
N GLN A 64 22.21 0.99 0.31
CA GLN A 64 22.06 1.22 -1.12
C GLN A 64 20.59 1.08 -1.56
N ARG A 65 19.89 0.03 -1.10
CA ARG A 65 18.48 -0.18 -1.40
C ARG A 65 17.61 0.97 -0.89
N ALA A 66 17.91 1.51 0.28
CA ALA A 66 17.20 2.69 0.80
C ALA A 66 17.42 3.92 -0.09
N ASP A 67 18.64 4.16 -0.57
CA ASP A 67 18.94 5.27 -1.49
C ASP A 67 18.22 5.12 -2.84
N GLU A 68 18.20 3.92 -3.41
CA GLU A 68 17.49 3.61 -4.65
C GLU A 68 15.98 3.88 -4.50
N LEU A 69 15.38 3.45 -3.37
CA LEU A 69 13.96 3.67 -3.10
C LEU A 69 13.64 5.15 -2.89
N LEU A 70 14.51 5.89 -2.19
CA LEU A 70 14.36 7.33 -2.03
C LEU A 70 14.44 8.07 -3.36
N ALA A 71 15.34 7.66 -4.25
CA ALA A 71 15.42 8.20 -5.61
C ALA A 71 14.14 7.89 -6.41
N ARG A 72 13.64 6.65 -6.32
CA ARG A 72 12.42 6.22 -7.00
C ARG A 72 11.19 7.03 -6.59
N VAL A 73 11.06 7.41 -5.30
CA VAL A 73 9.93 8.23 -4.84
C VAL A 73 10.21 9.74 -4.93
N GLY A 74 11.30 10.16 -5.57
CA GLY A 74 11.68 11.55 -5.80
C GLY A 74 12.09 12.32 -4.54
N LEU A 75 12.66 11.63 -3.53
CA LEU A 75 13.00 12.20 -2.22
C LEU A 75 14.43 11.86 -1.77
N ALA A 76 15.36 11.67 -2.72
CA ALA A 76 16.77 11.37 -2.42
C ALA A 76 17.44 12.46 -1.57
N ASP A 77 17.10 13.74 -1.80
CA ASP A 77 17.59 14.88 -1.03
C ASP A 77 17.08 14.94 0.41
N LYS A 78 16.06 14.15 0.74
CA LYS A 78 15.42 14.08 2.06
C LYS A 78 15.94 12.93 2.94
N ALA A 79 16.93 12.18 2.52
CA ALA A 79 17.44 10.99 3.24
C ALA A 79 17.76 11.25 4.72
N ASN A 80 18.34 12.40 5.04
CA ASN A 80 18.85 12.74 6.37
C ASN A 80 17.92 13.62 7.21
N VAL A 81 16.74 13.99 6.70
CA VAL A 81 15.76 14.77 7.47
C VAL A 81 14.83 13.87 8.26
N TYR A 82 14.10 14.46 9.21
CA TYR A 82 13.11 13.74 10.02
C TYR A 82 11.70 13.89 9.41
N PRO A 83 10.80 12.91 9.62
CA PRO A 83 9.45 12.93 9.05
C PRO A 83 8.66 14.21 9.28
N LYS A 84 8.82 14.85 10.44
CA LYS A 84 8.12 16.09 10.80
C LYS A 84 8.40 17.28 9.87
N SER A 85 9.47 17.25 9.10
CA SER A 85 9.83 18.31 8.15
C SER A 85 9.29 18.07 6.74
N LEU A 86 8.55 16.98 6.53
CA LEU A 86 7.99 16.58 5.24
C LEU A 86 6.51 16.96 5.15
N SER A 87 6.03 17.26 3.93
CA SER A 87 4.61 17.35 3.65
C SER A 87 3.90 15.98 3.79
N GLY A 88 2.57 15.97 3.90
CA GLY A 88 1.80 14.73 3.98
C GLY A 88 2.06 13.78 2.80
N GLY A 89 2.04 14.30 1.58
CA GLY A 89 2.34 13.52 0.37
C GLY A 89 3.77 12.96 0.36
N GLN A 90 4.75 13.74 0.83
CA GLN A 90 6.13 13.25 1.00
C GLN A 90 6.20 12.14 2.04
N GLN A 91 5.53 12.29 3.20
CA GLN A 91 5.49 11.25 4.23
C GLN A 91 4.86 9.97 3.70
N GLN A 92 3.78 10.07 2.91
CA GLN A 92 3.13 8.91 2.32
C GLN A 92 4.01 8.21 1.29
N ARG A 93 4.71 8.95 0.44
CA ARG A 93 5.69 8.37 -0.50
C ARG A 93 6.83 7.66 0.24
N ILE A 94 7.29 8.18 1.38
CA ILE A 94 8.27 7.49 2.23
C ILE A 94 7.67 6.24 2.88
N ALA A 95 6.40 6.25 3.30
CA ALA A 95 5.72 5.06 3.83
C ALA A 95 5.62 3.95 2.78
N ILE A 96 5.35 4.31 1.52
CA ILE A 96 5.37 3.38 0.37
C ILE A 96 6.80 2.84 0.17
N ALA A 97 7.82 3.70 0.11
CA ALA A 97 9.21 3.29 -0.03
C ALA A 97 9.67 2.36 1.10
N ARG A 98 9.22 2.62 2.34
CA ARG A 98 9.50 1.74 3.49
C ARG A 98 8.87 0.36 3.33
N ALA A 99 7.63 0.27 2.82
CA ALA A 99 7.00 -1.01 2.53
C ALA A 99 7.79 -1.79 1.47
N LEU A 100 8.28 -1.11 0.42
CA LEU A 100 9.10 -1.70 -0.65
C LEU A 100 10.50 -2.13 -0.18
N ALA A 101 11.03 -1.57 0.92
CA ALA A 101 12.38 -1.90 1.41
C ALA A 101 12.53 -3.35 1.86
N MET A 102 11.43 -4.04 2.10
CA MET A 102 11.36 -5.46 2.45
C MET A 102 11.33 -6.40 1.23
N ASP A 103 11.30 -5.85 0.00
CA ASP A 103 11.09 -6.59 -1.25
C ASP A 103 9.84 -7.50 -1.16
N PRO A 104 8.64 -6.96 -0.87
CA PRO A 104 7.45 -7.74 -0.59
C PRO A 104 6.84 -8.35 -1.86
N ASP A 105 6.16 -9.50 -1.73
CA ASP A 105 5.39 -10.13 -2.80
C ASP A 105 4.03 -9.46 -3.01
N VAL A 106 3.49 -8.81 -1.97
CA VAL A 106 2.23 -8.05 -2.02
C VAL A 106 2.32 -6.79 -1.17
N ILE A 107 1.68 -5.71 -1.61
CA ILE A 107 1.48 -4.49 -0.82
C ILE A 107 0.00 -4.28 -0.57
N LEU A 108 -0.35 -4.10 0.70
CA LEU A 108 -1.68 -3.72 1.16
C LEU A 108 -1.72 -2.20 1.36
N PHE A 109 -2.66 -1.53 0.74
CA PHE A 109 -2.90 -0.09 0.92
C PHE A 109 -4.24 0.11 1.62
N ASP A 110 -4.22 0.77 2.76
CA ASP A 110 -5.41 1.12 3.52
C ASP A 110 -5.65 2.62 3.43
N GLU A 111 -6.52 3.02 2.52
CA GLU A 111 -6.87 4.41 2.21
C GLU A 111 -5.65 5.36 2.12
N PRO A 112 -4.70 5.11 1.23
CA PRO A 112 -3.39 5.79 1.23
C PRO A 112 -3.44 7.30 0.96
N THR A 113 -4.57 7.83 0.51
CA THR A 113 -4.76 9.25 0.17
C THR A 113 -5.67 10.00 1.14
N SER A 114 -6.41 9.32 2.03
CA SER A 114 -7.45 9.92 2.88
C SER A 114 -6.95 10.98 3.87
N ALA A 115 -5.66 10.92 4.26
CA ALA A 115 -5.06 11.89 5.18
C ALA A 115 -4.28 13.00 4.45
N LEU A 116 -4.43 13.11 3.13
CA LEU A 116 -3.70 14.08 2.30
C LEU A 116 -4.58 15.25 1.87
N ASP A 117 -3.95 16.42 1.74
CA ASP A 117 -4.55 17.53 1.05
C ASP A 117 -4.74 17.19 -0.44
N PRO A 118 -5.82 17.66 -1.10
CA PRO A 118 -6.12 17.33 -2.51
C PRO A 118 -4.97 17.57 -3.49
N GLU A 119 -4.17 18.60 -3.24
CA GLU A 119 -3.00 18.95 -4.08
C GLU A 119 -1.90 17.88 -4.04
N MET A 120 -1.85 17.05 -2.98
CA MET A 120 -0.83 16.03 -2.78
C MET A 120 -1.28 14.61 -3.22
N VAL A 121 -2.58 14.41 -3.41
CA VAL A 121 -3.16 13.11 -3.79
C VAL A 121 -2.60 12.61 -5.12
N GLY A 122 -2.50 13.51 -6.11
CA GLY A 122 -2.02 13.16 -7.45
C GLY A 122 -0.64 12.51 -7.46
N GLU A 123 0.32 13.07 -6.72
CA GLU A 123 1.69 12.53 -6.66
C GLU A 123 1.76 11.11 -6.06
N VAL A 124 0.90 10.83 -5.09
CA VAL A 124 0.85 9.49 -4.46
C VAL A 124 0.17 8.49 -5.40
N LEU A 125 -0.91 8.88 -6.07
CA LEU A 125 -1.59 8.03 -7.04
C LEU A 125 -0.71 7.71 -8.25
N GLU A 126 0.07 8.67 -8.77
CA GLU A 126 1.02 8.40 -9.87
C GLU A 126 2.09 7.39 -9.44
N LEU A 127 2.67 7.53 -8.25
CA LEU A 127 3.61 6.54 -7.72
C LEU A 127 2.96 5.15 -7.62
N MET A 128 1.70 5.06 -7.18
CA MET A 128 0.98 3.79 -7.10
C MET A 128 0.69 3.20 -8.49
N LYS A 129 0.42 4.02 -9.51
CA LYS A 129 0.30 3.57 -10.91
C LYS A 129 1.62 2.99 -11.42
N GLU A 130 2.72 3.69 -11.19
CA GLU A 130 4.06 3.18 -11.54
C GLU A 130 4.34 1.82 -10.88
N LEU A 131 3.97 1.65 -9.61
CA LEU A 131 4.12 0.38 -8.90
C LEU A 131 3.28 -0.73 -9.54
N ALA A 132 2.04 -0.46 -9.91
CA ALA A 132 1.17 -1.44 -10.58
C ALA A 132 1.79 -1.96 -11.89
N HIS A 133 2.47 -1.10 -12.65
CA HIS A 133 3.17 -1.49 -13.87
C HIS A 133 4.42 -2.35 -13.63
N THR A 134 4.94 -2.44 -12.42
CA THR A 134 6.06 -3.34 -12.10
C THR A 134 5.66 -4.80 -11.93
N GLY A 135 4.36 -5.09 -11.89
CA GLY A 135 3.83 -6.43 -11.68
C GLY A 135 3.73 -6.87 -10.22
N ILE A 136 4.01 -5.97 -9.26
CA ILE A 136 3.79 -6.28 -7.85
C ILE A 136 2.29 -6.41 -7.56
N THR A 137 1.92 -7.41 -6.77
CA THR A 137 0.52 -7.57 -6.37
C THR A 137 0.14 -6.46 -5.38
N MET A 138 -0.96 -5.78 -5.64
CA MET A 138 -1.47 -4.73 -4.76
C MET A 138 -2.93 -5.01 -4.38
N LEU A 139 -3.24 -4.93 -3.10
CA LEU A 139 -4.61 -4.87 -2.60
C LEU A 139 -4.85 -3.47 -2.02
N VAL A 140 -5.77 -2.72 -2.62
CA VAL A 140 -5.97 -1.31 -2.31
C VAL A 140 -7.39 -1.06 -1.82
N VAL A 141 -7.55 -0.60 -0.59
CA VAL A 141 -8.79 0.00 -0.10
C VAL A 141 -8.71 1.48 -0.42
N THR A 142 -9.66 1.98 -1.21
CA THR A 142 -9.64 3.37 -1.67
C THR A 142 -11.03 3.90 -2.01
N HIS A 143 -11.20 5.20 -1.92
CA HIS A 143 -12.33 5.95 -2.45
C HIS A 143 -11.97 6.71 -3.75
N GLU A 144 -10.75 6.56 -4.26
CA GLU A 144 -10.29 7.15 -5.52
C GLU A 144 -10.78 6.32 -6.71
N MET A 145 -12.04 6.55 -7.12
CA MET A 145 -12.70 5.73 -8.14
C MET A 145 -12.03 5.84 -9.52
N GLY A 146 -11.48 7.01 -9.85
CA GLY A 146 -10.71 7.21 -11.09
C GLY A 146 -9.47 6.32 -11.14
N PHE A 147 -8.71 6.29 -10.05
CA PHE A 147 -7.53 5.42 -9.89
C PHE A 147 -7.93 3.93 -9.96
N ALA A 148 -8.95 3.52 -9.20
CA ALA A 148 -9.42 2.14 -9.20
C ALA A 148 -9.84 1.68 -10.60
N ARG A 149 -10.56 2.52 -11.36
CA ARG A 149 -10.98 2.23 -12.72
C ARG A 149 -9.82 2.07 -13.70
N GLU A 150 -8.78 2.88 -13.56
CA GLU A 150 -7.63 2.93 -14.47
C GLU A 150 -6.64 1.78 -14.24
N VAL A 151 -6.37 1.45 -12.97
CA VAL A 151 -5.21 0.64 -12.58
C VAL A 151 -5.57 -0.78 -12.19
N SER A 152 -6.78 -1.01 -11.67
CA SER A 152 -7.13 -2.34 -11.18
C SER A 152 -7.47 -3.32 -12.30
N ASN A 153 -7.22 -4.59 -12.04
CA ASN A 153 -7.72 -5.72 -12.87
C ASN A 153 -8.94 -6.41 -12.25
N ARG A 154 -9.22 -6.13 -10.99
CA ARG A 154 -10.35 -6.67 -10.26
C ARG A 154 -10.80 -5.66 -9.24
N VAL A 155 -12.09 -5.44 -9.13
CA VAL A 155 -12.69 -4.54 -8.14
C VAL A 155 -13.73 -5.29 -7.33
N ILE A 156 -13.66 -5.15 -6.02
CA ILE A 156 -14.57 -5.78 -5.08
C ILE A 156 -15.34 -4.70 -4.34
N PHE A 157 -16.66 -4.76 -4.40
CA PHE A 157 -17.53 -3.89 -3.62
C PHE A 157 -18.03 -4.63 -2.38
N ILE A 158 -17.74 -4.07 -1.20
CA ILE A 158 -18.13 -4.64 0.10
C ILE A 158 -19.17 -3.71 0.74
N ASP A 159 -20.29 -4.26 1.18
CA ASP A 159 -21.31 -3.57 1.97
C ASP A 159 -21.90 -4.52 3.01
N GLY A 160 -22.12 -4.02 4.23
CA GLY A 160 -22.63 -4.84 5.34
C GLY A 160 -21.74 -6.04 5.72
N GLY A 161 -20.43 -5.93 5.52
CA GLY A 161 -19.46 -7.01 5.81
C GLY A 161 -19.48 -8.16 4.82
N GLN A 162 -20.12 -7.99 3.66
CA GLN A 162 -20.24 -9.01 2.62
C GLN A 162 -19.74 -8.47 1.27
N ILE A 163 -19.13 -9.35 0.47
CA ILE A 163 -18.83 -9.04 -0.93
C ILE A 163 -20.15 -9.02 -1.71
N GLN A 164 -20.51 -7.87 -2.23
CA GLN A 164 -21.74 -7.66 -3.01
C GLN A 164 -21.51 -7.75 -4.51
N GLU A 165 -20.36 -7.26 -4.98
CA GLU A 165 -19.90 -7.42 -6.36
C GLU A 165 -18.40 -7.66 -6.40
N ASP A 166 -17.96 -8.45 -7.37
CA ASP A 166 -16.56 -8.82 -7.62
C ASP A 166 -16.39 -8.99 -9.13
N GLU A 167 -15.94 -7.94 -9.80
CA GLU A 167 -15.94 -7.84 -11.26
C GLU A 167 -14.69 -7.11 -11.77
N PRO A 168 -14.36 -7.23 -13.07
CA PRO A 168 -13.42 -6.32 -13.72
C PRO A 168 -13.88 -4.86 -13.64
N PRO A 169 -12.95 -3.89 -13.59
CA PRO A 169 -13.30 -2.48 -13.43
C PRO A 169 -14.26 -1.96 -14.51
N GLN A 170 -14.10 -2.37 -15.76
CA GLN A 170 -14.98 -1.95 -16.86
C GLN A 170 -16.44 -2.33 -16.60
N GLU A 171 -16.68 -3.55 -16.09
CA GLU A 171 -18.03 -4.02 -15.79
C GLU A 171 -18.58 -3.34 -14.54
N LEU A 172 -17.85 -3.34 -13.44
CA LEU A 172 -18.30 -2.78 -12.18
C LEU A 172 -18.65 -1.29 -12.27
N PHE A 173 -17.84 -0.49 -12.97
CA PHE A 173 -18.06 0.95 -13.08
C PHE A 173 -19.09 1.33 -14.17
N SER A 174 -19.26 0.52 -15.24
CA SER A 174 -20.19 0.84 -16.33
C SER A 174 -21.56 0.20 -16.16
N ASN A 175 -21.63 -0.96 -15.51
CA ASN A 175 -22.86 -1.76 -15.37
C ASN A 175 -22.99 -2.34 -13.94
N PRO A 176 -22.95 -1.49 -12.89
CA PRO A 176 -23.11 -1.95 -11.52
C PRO A 176 -24.45 -2.64 -11.32
N LYS A 177 -24.48 -3.81 -10.66
CA LYS A 177 -25.69 -4.62 -10.47
C LYS A 177 -26.37 -4.28 -9.13
N HIS A 178 -25.59 -4.14 -8.08
CA HIS A 178 -26.08 -3.95 -6.73
C HIS A 178 -26.61 -2.52 -6.51
N PRO A 179 -27.84 -2.33 -5.94
CA PRO A 179 -28.45 -1.00 -5.77
C PRO A 179 -27.59 -0.03 -4.93
N ARG A 180 -26.93 -0.53 -3.90
CA ARG A 180 -26.03 0.27 -3.05
C ARG A 180 -24.81 0.74 -3.82
N LEU A 181 -24.23 -0.09 -4.70
CA LEU A 181 -23.13 0.31 -5.54
C LEU A 181 -23.56 1.39 -6.53
N LYS A 182 -24.69 1.24 -7.18
CA LYS A 182 -25.28 2.29 -8.06
C LYS A 182 -25.41 3.63 -7.33
N ALA A 183 -26.02 3.59 -6.13
CA ALA A 183 -26.19 4.79 -5.31
C ALA A 183 -24.85 5.39 -4.82
N PHE A 184 -23.84 4.56 -4.59
CA PHE A 184 -22.51 5.01 -4.22
C PHE A 184 -21.80 5.68 -5.42
N LEU A 185 -21.74 5.02 -6.56
CA LEU A 185 -21.07 5.54 -7.75
C LEU A 185 -21.72 6.83 -8.27
N SER A 186 -23.06 6.96 -8.21
CA SER A 186 -23.75 8.19 -8.62
C SER A 186 -23.45 9.43 -7.79
N LYS A 187 -22.78 9.26 -6.63
CA LYS A 187 -22.34 10.38 -5.77
C LYS A 187 -20.86 10.68 -5.92
N MET A 188 -20.09 9.75 -6.52
CA MET A 188 -18.63 9.84 -6.61
C MET A 188 -18.16 10.16 -8.04
N LEU A 189 -18.98 9.90 -9.02
CA LEU A 189 -18.76 10.16 -10.45
C LEU A 189 -19.75 11.22 -10.96
#